data_b2787d105cde51b58c4d8a51844b4d85
#
_entry.id   b2787d105cde51b58c4d8a51844b4d85
#
_cell.length_a   1.000
_cell.length_b   1.000
_cell.length_c   1.000
_cell.angle_alpha   90.00
_cell.angle_beta   90.00
_cell.angle_gamma   90.00
#
_symmetry.space_group_name_H-M   'P 1'
#
loop_
_entity.id
_entity.type
_entity.pdbx_description
1 polymer ?
#
loop_
_entity_poly.entity_id
_entity_poly.type
_entity_poly.pdbx_seq_one_letter_code
_entity_poly.pdbx_strand_id
1 'polypeptide(L)'
;MFIAMNRFKIVKGKEKDFETVWRNRETHLDGVDGFHNFCLVKGEQAEDHTLYASHSTWETRQHFSDWTKSDAFKIAHKNAGNHSHLYIGHPHFEGFEVVDGI
;
A
#
# COMPACT_ATOMS: atom_id res chain seq x y z
N MET A 1 1.50 -10.42 14.90
CA MET A 1 1.09 -10.02 13.54
C MET A 1 1.39 -8.55 13.31
N PHE A 2 1.89 -8.22 12.14
CA PHE A 2 2.26 -6.85 11.77
C PHE A 2 1.35 -6.34 10.67
N ILE A 3 0.91 -5.08 10.78
CA ILE A 3 0.10 -4.41 9.75
C ILE A 3 0.94 -3.29 9.14
N ALA A 4 1.10 -3.33 7.83
CA ALA A 4 1.78 -2.26 7.07
C ALA A 4 0.73 -1.45 6.32
N MET A 5 0.66 -0.16 6.60
CA MET A 5 -0.25 0.76 5.90
C MET A 5 0.55 1.86 5.22
N ASN A 6 0.17 2.17 3.99
CA ASN A 6 0.75 3.27 3.26
C ASN A 6 -0.39 4.19 2.82
N ARG A 7 -0.42 5.42 3.33
CA ARG A 7 -1.50 6.37 3.10
C ARG A 7 -1.20 7.24 1.90
N PHE A 8 -2.22 7.43 1.06
CA PHE A 8 -2.11 8.23 -0.15
C PHE A 8 -3.19 9.30 -0.17
N LYS A 9 -2.81 10.54 -0.45
CA LYS A 9 -3.76 11.61 -0.76
C LYS A 9 -3.89 11.69 -2.27
N ILE A 10 -5.07 11.38 -2.78
CA ILE A 10 -5.31 11.30 -4.22
C ILE A 10 -6.06 12.55 -4.69
N VAL A 11 -5.60 13.11 -5.80
CA VAL A 11 -6.19 14.32 -6.40
C VAL A 11 -7.68 14.08 -6.68
N LYS A 12 -8.51 15.03 -6.29
CA LYS A 12 -9.95 14.98 -6.55
C LYS A 12 -10.23 14.82 -8.03
N GLY A 13 -11.11 13.89 -8.36
CA GLY A 13 -11.46 13.56 -9.76
C GLY A 13 -10.58 12.48 -10.37
N LYS A 14 -9.51 12.05 -9.67
CA LYS A 14 -8.56 11.03 -10.16
C LYS A 14 -8.72 9.69 -9.45
N GLU A 15 -9.77 9.51 -8.67
CA GLU A 15 -9.97 8.29 -7.88
C GLU A 15 -10.06 7.04 -8.77
N LYS A 16 -10.80 7.12 -9.87
CA LYS A 16 -10.92 5.97 -10.79
C LYS A 16 -9.60 5.61 -11.44
N ASP A 17 -8.83 6.60 -11.82
CA ASP A 17 -7.51 6.38 -12.42
C ASP A 17 -6.58 5.71 -11.43
N PHE A 18 -6.59 6.16 -10.18
CA PHE A 18 -5.79 5.57 -9.11
C PHE A 18 -6.19 4.11 -8.86
N GLU A 19 -7.48 3.82 -8.76
CA GLU A 19 -7.97 2.45 -8.54
C GLU A 19 -7.60 1.55 -9.71
N THR A 20 -7.67 2.07 -10.94
CA THR A 20 -7.28 1.31 -12.14
C THR A 20 -5.80 0.93 -12.11
N VAL A 21 -4.94 1.87 -11.69
CA VAL A 21 -3.51 1.57 -11.52
C VAL A 21 -3.31 0.39 -10.58
N TRP A 22 -4.03 0.38 -9.44
CA TRP A 22 -3.89 -0.70 -8.47
C TRP A 22 -4.47 -2.02 -8.97
N ARG A 23 -5.60 -2.00 -9.70
CA ARG A 23 -6.18 -3.23 -10.27
C ARG A 23 -5.24 -3.89 -11.27
N ASN A 24 -4.48 -3.09 -12.01
CA ASN A 24 -3.57 -3.59 -13.04
C ASN A 24 -2.17 -3.90 -12.50
N ARG A 25 -1.87 -3.55 -11.25
CA ARG A 25 -0.56 -3.75 -10.66
C ARG A 25 -0.38 -5.22 -10.29
N GLU A 26 0.74 -5.79 -10.71
CA GLU A 26 1.19 -7.08 -10.23
C GLU A 26 1.97 -6.86 -8.94
N THR A 27 1.42 -7.32 -7.82
CA THR A 27 2.02 -7.10 -6.50
C THR A 27 3.14 -8.08 -6.17
N HIS A 28 3.11 -9.26 -6.80
CA HIS A 28 4.07 -10.34 -6.55
C HIS A 28 4.10 -10.78 -5.08
N LEU A 29 2.95 -10.67 -4.40
CA LEU A 29 2.84 -11.02 -2.98
C LEU A 29 2.53 -12.49 -2.74
N ASP A 30 1.94 -13.19 -3.73
CA ASP A 30 1.63 -14.61 -3.60
C ASP A 30 2.90 -15.42 -3.35
N GLY A 31 2.88 -16.25 -2.30
CA GLY A 31 4.02 -17.09 -1.95
C GLY A 31 5.15 -16.39 -1.21
N VAL A 32 5.00 -15.09 -0.90
CA VAL A 32 6.00 -14.38 -0.10
C VAL A 32 5.92 -14.84 1.35
N ASP A 33 7.08 -15.18 1.92
CA ASP A 33 7.16 -15.71 3.28
C ASP A 33 6.60 -14.70 4.29
N GLY A 34 5.70 -15.18 5.14
CA GLY A 34 5.07 -14.38 6.19
C GLY A 34 3.95 -13.45 5.72
N PHE A 35 3.67 -13.39 4.43
CA PHE A 35 2.57 -12.57 3.92
C PHE A 35 1.22 -13.24 4.21
N HIS A 36 0.25 -12.46 4.70
CA HIS A 36 -1.10 -12.95 4.97
C HIS A 36 -2.15 -12.37 4.03
N ASN A 37 -2.27 -11.03 3.96
CA ASN A 37 -3.35 -10.40 3.22
C ASN A 37 -2.98 -9.01 2.73
N PHE A 38 -3.61 -8.61 1.63
CA PHE A 38 -3.45 -7.28 1.06
C PHE A 38 -4.79 -6.75 0.56
N CYS A 39 -5.06 -5.47 0.84
CA CYS A 39 -6.18 -4.76 0.23
C CYS A 39 -5.86 -3.27 0.11
N LEU A 40 -6.50 -2.63 -0.86
CA LEU A 40 -6.53 -1.18 -0.97
C LEU A 40 -7.82 -0.71 -0.32
N VAL A 41 -7.73 0.24 0.61
CA VAL A 41 -8.90 0.78 1.30
C VAL A 41 -9.08 2.25 0.93
N LYS A 42 -10.34 2.67 0.87
CA LYS A 42 -10.71 4.04 0.55
C LYS A 42 -11.25 4.71 1.80
N GLY A 43 -10.66 5.84 2.15
CA GLY A 43 -11.07 6.62 3.30
C GLY A 43 -12.00 7.77 2.95
N GLU A 44 -11.98 8.81 3.75
CA GLU A 44 -12.85 9.96 3.59
C GLU A 44 -12.38 10.89 2.48
N GLN A 45 -13.36 11.60 1.90
CA GLN A 45 -13.08 12.69 0.96
C GLN A 45 -12.91 13.99 1.75
N ALA A 46 -11.75 14.62 1.59
CA ALA A 46 -11.50 15.95 2.11
C ALA A 46 -11.74 16.99 1.01
N GLU A 47 -11.50 18.27 1.31
CA GLU A 47 -11.69 19.33 0.31
C GLU A 47 -10.75 19.21 -0.88
N ASP A 48 -9.51 18.83 -0.62
CA ASP A 48 -8.44 18.83 -1.62
C ASP A 48 -8.03 17.41 -2.07
N HIS A 49 -8.51 16.35 -1.43
CA HIS A 49 -8.11 15.00 -1.77
C HIS A 49 -9.11 13.95 -1.32
N THR A 50 -8.94 12.74 -1.83
CA THR A 50 -9.57 11.53 -1.30
C THR A 50 -8.47 10.70 -0.67
N LEU A 51 -8.68 10.22 0.56
CA LEU A 51 -7.72 9.39 1.27
C LEU A 51 -7.87 7.93 0.81
N TYR A 52 -6.74 7.30 0.51
CA TYR A 52 -6.63 5.87 0.29
C TYR A 52 -5.50 5.33 1.15
N ALA A 53 -5.51 4.02 1.36
CA ALA A 53 -4.36 3.36 1.97
C ALA A 53 -4.22 1.95 1.41
N SER A 54 -2.97 1.51 1.23
CA SER A 54 -2.69 0.09 1.06
C SER A 54 -2.57 -0.51 2.45
N HIS A 55 -3.17 -1.69 2.63
CA HIS A 55 -3.21 -2.39 3.92
C HIS A 55 -2.72 -3.81 3.68
N SER A 56 -1.64 -4.19 4.33
CA SER A 56 -1.13 -5.55 4.24
C SER A 56 -0.83 -6.09 5.64
N THR A 57 -1.07 -7.39 5.81
CA THR A 57 -0.82 -8.06 7.07
C THR A 57 0.25 -9.13 6.90
N TRP A 58 1.11 -9.25 7.90
CA TRP A 58 2.31 -10.06 7.88
C TRP A 58 2.48 -10.81 9.20
N GLU A 59 3.14 -11.95 9.13
CA GLU A 59 3.45 -12.72 10.33
C GLU A 59 4.24 -11.89 11.34
N THR A 60 5.29 -11.20 10.86
CA THR A 60 6.11 -10.31 11.70
C THR A 60 6.54 -9.08 10.90
N ARG A 61 6.99 -8.05 11.62
CA ARG A 61 7.63 -6.87 11.00
C ARG A 61 8.83 -7.28 10.15
N GLN A 62 9.60 -8.26 10.58
CA GLN A 62 10.80 -8.70 9.84
C GLN A 62 10.42 -9.27 8.47
N HIS A 63 9.33 -10.04 8.38
CA HIS A 63 8.86 -10.57 7.10
C HIS A 63 8.52 -9.43 6.12
N PHE A 64 7.85 -8.40 6.60
CA PHE A 64 7.56 -7.21 5.78
C PHE A 64 8.85 -6.51 5.35
N SER A 65 9.77 -6.28 6.28
CA SER A 65 11.05 -5.64 6.00
C SER A 65 11.85 -6.41 4.95
N ASP A 66 11.90 -7.73 5.08
CA ASP A 66 12.59 -8.60 4.11
C ASP A 66 11.98 -8.49 2.72
N TRP A 67 10.64 -8.45 2.64
CA TRP A 67 9.97 -8.30 1.37
C TRP A 67 10.32 -6.98 0.69
N THR A 68 10.39 -5.86 1.44
CA THR A 68 10.73 -4.55 0.87
C THR A 68 12.13 -4.51 0.26
N LYS A 69 12.99 -5.45 0.62
CA LYS A 69 14.36 -5.58 0.09
C LYS A 69 14.46 -6.61 -1.03
N SER A 70 13.36 -7.28 -1.35
CA SER A 70 13.35 -8.37 -2.33
C SER A 70 13.26 -7.85 -3.76
N ASP A 71 13.63 -8.72 -4.72
CA ASP A 71 13.46 -8.44 -6.14
C ASP A 71 11.98 -8.33 -6.50
N ALA A 72 11.12 -9.12 -5.87
CA ALA A 72 9.67 -9.05 -6.09
C ALA A 72 9.12 -7.67 -5.77
N PHE A 73 9.56 -7.06 -4.66
CA PHE A 73 9.18 -5.70 -4.31
C PHE A 73 9.64 -4.69 -5.36
N LYS A 74 10.89 -4.79 -5.79
CA LYS A 74 11.46 -3.90 -6.82
C LYS A 74 10.68 -3.99 -8.13
N ILE A 75 10.34 -5.20 -8.56
CA ILE A 75 9.55 -5.43 -9.77
C ILE A 75 8.16 -4.81 -9.63
N ALA A 76 7.50 -5.04 -8.50
CA ALA A 76 6.14 -4.52 -8.24
C ALA A 76 6.10 -2.98 -8.23
N HIS A 77 7.20 -2.32 -7.88
CA HIS A 77 7.25 -0.87 -7.70
C HIS A 77 8.04 -0.13 -8.78
N LYS A 78 8.55 -0.82 -9.81
CA LYS A 78 9.43 -0.19 -10.81
C LYS A 78 8.79 0.97 -11.56
N ASN A 79 7.46 1.00 -11.68
CA ASN A 79 6.72 2.05 -12.40
C ASN A 79 5.98 3.00 -11.46
N ALA A 80 6.23 2.95 -10.15
CA ALA A 80 5.47 3.75 -9.17
C ALA A 80 5.57 5.26 -9.44
N GLY A 81 6.72 5.75 -9.88
CA GLY A 81 6.93 7.16 -10.18
C GLY A 81 6.17 7.68 -11.41
N ASN A 82 5.68 6.77 -12.28
CA ASN A 82 4.97 7.17 -13.49
C ASN A 82 3.56 7.70 -13.22
N HIS A 83 3.08 7.59 -11.99
CA HIS A 83 1.73 7.97 -11.61
C HIS A 83 1.71 9.13 -10.60
N SER A 84 2.80 9.89 -10.50
CA SER A 84 2.93 10.96 -9.53
C SER A 84 1.84 12.05 -9.64
N HIS A 85 1.27 12.23 -10.83
CA HIS A 85 0.20 13.20 -11.08
C HIS A 85 -1.10 12.87 -10.35
N LEU A 86 -1.26 11.66 -9.85
CA LEU A 86 -2.44 11.23 -9.11
C LEU A 86 -2.36 11.61 -7.63
N TYR A 87 -1.16 11.90 -7.12
CA TYR A 87 -0.90 12.07 -5.69
C TYR A 87 -0.73 13.53 -5.30
N ILE A 88 -1.16 13.86 -4.09
CA ILE A 88 -0.80 15.11 -3.42
C ILE A 88 0.25 14.76 -2.37
N GLY A 89 1.49 15.18 -2.62
CA GLY A 89 2.61 14.88 -1.74
C GLY A 89 3.06 13.42 -1.80
N HIS A 90 3.87 13.03 -0.83
CA HIS A 90 4.41 11.68 -0.75
C HIS A 90 3.50 10.76 0.06
N PRO A 91 3.48 9.45 -0.24
CA PRO A 91 2.79 8.49 0.61
C PRO A 91 3.35 8.54 2.04
N HIS A 92 2.48 8.29 3.01
CA HIS A 92 2.85 8.23 4.42
C HIS A 92 2.72 6.81 4.93
N PHE A 93 3.85 6.22 5.33
CA PHE A 93 3.88 4.84 5.82
C PHE A 93 3.68 4.80 7.33
N GLU A 94 2.84 3.84 7.77
CA GLU A 94 2.66 3.53 9.19
C GLU A 94 2.67 2.02 9.39
N GLY A 95 3.41 1.56 10.40
CA GLY A 95 3.45 0.16 10.77
C GLY A 95 2.84 -0.04 12.16
N PHE A 96 2.11 -1.15 12.32
CA PHE A 96 1.43 -1.46 13.58
C PHE A 96 1.67 -2.90 13.97
N GLU A 97 1.97 -3.13 15.25
CA GLU A 97 1.94 -4.46 15.84
C GLU A 97 0.55 -4.72 16.40
N VAL A 98 -0.03 -5.88 16.08
CA VAL A 98 -1.30 -6.29 16.69
C VAL A 98 -1.05 -6.60 18.18
N VAL A 99 -1.84 -5.99 19.04
CA VAL A 99 -1.73 -6.24 20.49
C VAL A 99 -2.55 -7.47 20.83
N ASP A 100 -1.89 -8.48 21.39
CA ASP A 100 -2.55 -9.74 21.72
C ASP A 100 -3.61 -9.55 22.81
N GLY A 101 -4.72 -10.26 22.68
CA GLY A 101 -5.76 -10.32 23.70
C GLY A 101 -6.72 -9.14 23.74
N ILE A 102 -6.68 -8.29 22.75
CA ILE A 102 -7.61 -7.16 22.64
C ILE A 102 -8.52 -7.29 21.44
#